data_aabb4e6e782bb5afe4a39516bdf94389
#
_entry.id   aabb4e6e782bb5afe4a39516bdf94389
#
_cell.length_a   1.000
_cell.length_b   1.000
_cell.length_c   1.000
_cell.angle_alpha   90.00
_cell.angle_beta   90.00
_cell.angle_gamma   90.00
#
_symmetry.space_group_name_H-M   'P 1'
#
loop_
_entity.id
_entity.type
_entity.pdbx_description
1 polymer ?
#
loop_
_entity_poly.entity_id
_entity_poly.type
_entity_poly.pdbx_seq_one_letter_code
_entity_poly.pdbx_strand_id
1 'polypeptide(L)'
;MVVCRWFHGKISRDRAEQLLSPKEDGLFLVRESTNFPGDYTLCVCYQGKVEHYRVKYKDNQLTIDDEEFFENLSQLVEVQKFLLLF
;
A
#
# COMPACT_ATOMS: atom_id res chain seq x y z
N MET A 1 5.49 21.20 -7.40
CA MET A 1 4.44 20.33 -6.86
C MET A 1 4.93 18.89 -6.79
N VAL A 2 4.83 18.27 -5.63
CA VAL A 2 5.24 16.87 -5.47
C VAL A 2 4.06 15.98 -5.84
N VAL A 3 4.28 15.10 -6.81
CA VAL A 3 3.26 14.14 -7.23
C VAL A 3 3.57 12.81 -6.56
N CYS A 4 2.62 12.29 -5.78
CA CYS A 4 2.72 10.98 -5.17
C CYS A 4 2.48 9.90 -6.24
N ARG A 5 3.55 9.32 -6.75
CA ARG A 5 3.45 8.34 -7.84
C ARG A 5 2.92 6.98 -7.39
N TRP A 6 3.01 6.68 -6.13
CA TRP A 6 2.54 5.41 -5.60
C TRP A 6 1.10 5.43 -5.12
N PHE A 7 0.50 6.63 -4.95
CA PHE A 7 -0.89 6.73 -4.49
C PHE A 7 -1.83 6.85 -5.68
N HIS A 8 -2.75 5.89 -5.83
CA HIS A 8 -3.66 5.81 -6.97
C HIS A 8 -5.13 6.07 -6.61
N GLY A 9 -5.43 6.42 -5.36
CA GLY A 9 -6.78 6.77 -4.96
C GLY A 9 -7.77 5.63 -5.14
N LYS A 10 -8.94 5.95 -5.66
CA LYS A 10 -10.05 5.00 -5.80
C LYS A 10 -9.91 4.17 -7.06
N ILE A 11 -9.14 3.11 -7.00
CA ILE A 11 -9.08 2.11 -8.08
C ILE A 11 -9.45 0.75 -7.52
N SER A 12 -9.92 -0.14 -8.41
CA SER A 12 -10.27 -1.50 -8.01
C SER A 12 -9.04 -2.33 -7.73
N ARG A 13 -9.24 -3.46 -7.06
CA ARG A 13 -8.20 -4.47 -6.86
C ARG A 13 -7.64 -4.94 -8.21
N ASP A 14 -8.51 -5.25 -9.16
CA ASP A 14 -8.10 -5.71 -10.49
C ASP A 14 -7.27 -4.67 -11.21
N ARG A 15 -7.68 -3.39 -11.14
CA ARG A 15 -6.93 -2.32 -11.78
C ARG A 15 -5.55 -2.16 -11.15
N ALA A 16 -5.47 -2.26 -9.83
CA ALA A 16 -4.19 -2.21 -9.13
C ALA A 16 -3.25 -3.31 -9.62
N GLU A 17 -3.75 -4.53 -9.78
CA GLU A 17 -2.94 -5.65 -10.26
C GLU A 17 -2.50 -5.44 -11.72
N GLN A 18 -3.33 -4.83 -12.55
CA GLN A 18 -2.95 -4.48 -13.92
C GLN A 18 -1.83 -3.44 -13.95
N LEU A 19 -1.93 -2.43 -13.10
CA LEU A 19 -0.92 -1.37 -13.03
C LEU A 19 0.42 -1.89 -12.50
N LEU A 20 0.41 -2.96 -11.73
CA LEU A 20 1.62 -3.59 -11.19
C LEU A 20 2.15 -4.70 -12.10
N SER A 21 1.83 -4.64 -13.38
CA SER A 21 2.33 -5.60 -14.37
C SER A 21 3.43 -4.93 -15.22
N PRO A 22 4.55 -5.61 -15.53
CA PRO A 22 4.94 -6.93 -15.06
C PRO A 22 5.23 -6.96 -13.55
N LYS A 23 5.02 -8.13 -12.93
CA LYS A 23 5.10 -8.26 -11.47
C LYS A 23 6.55 -8.40 -11.00
N GLU A 24 7.24 -7.30 -10.93
CA GLU A 24 8.60 -7.25 -10.42
C GLU A 24 8.59 -7.09 -8.90
N ASP A 25 9.41 -7.88 -8.21
CA ASP A 25 9.47 -7.83 -6.76
C ASP A 25 9.75 -6.42 -6.25
N GLY A 26 8.97 -5.98 -5.28
CA GLY A 26 9.10 -4.66 -4.68
C GLY A 26 8.31 -3.56 -5.36
N LEU A 27 7.77 -3.80 -6.55
CA LEU A 27 6.89 -2.82 -7.21
C LEU A 27 5.60 -2.72 -6.40
N PHE A 28 5.18 -1.51 -6.08
CA PHE A 28 4.04 -1.31 -5.19
C PHE A 28 3.22 -0.08 -5.54
N LEU A 29 1.99 -0.05 -5.03
CA LEU A 29 1.14 1.13 -5.02
C LEU A 29 0.24 1.11 -3.78
N VAL A 30 -0.35 2.26 -3.47
CA VAL A 30 -1.36 2.38 -2.41
C VAL A 30 -2.65 2.86 -3.06
N ARG A 31 -3.76 2.25 -2.70
CA ARG A 31 -5.09 2.64 -3.15
C ARG A 31 -6.02 2.80 -1.95
N GLU A 32 -7.16 3.46 -2.16
CA GLU A 32 -8.21 3.47 -1.14
C GLU A 32 -8.86 2.09 -1.10
N SER A 33 -9.19 1.63 0.10
CA SER A 33 -9.83 0.33 0.26
C SER A 33 -11.26 0.37 -0.27
N THR A 34 -11.65 -0.65 -1.05
CA THR A 34 -13.01 -0.76 -1.55
C THR A 34 -13.97 -1.35 -0.50
N ASN A 35 -13.47 -2.24 0.34
CA ASN A 35 -14.29 -2.92 1.34
C ASN A 35 -14.34 -2.22 2.70
N PHE A 36 -13.40 -1.34 2.96
CA PHE A 36 -13.29 -0.63 4.24
C PHE A 36 -13.13 0.86 3.98
N PRO A 37 -14.25 1.59 3.77
CA PRO A 37 -14.20 3.03 3.48
C PRO A 37 -13.40 3.80 4.53
N GLY A 38 -12.50 4.67 4.07
CA GLY A 38 -11.62 5.42 4.94
C GLY A 38 -10.28 4.77 5.20
N ASP A 39 -10.15 3.48 4.90
CA ASP A 39 -8.87 2.77 5.00
C ASP A 39 -8.16 2.75 3.64
N TYR A 40 -6.90 2.34 3.66
CA TYR A 40 -6.08 2.19 2.46
C TYR A 40 -5.66 0.76 2.29
N THR A 41 -5.20 0.42 1.08
CA THR A 41 -4.63 -0.89 0.78
C THR A 41 -3.28 -0.70 0.11
N LEU A 42 -2.25 -1.32 0.69
CA LEU A 42 -0.92 -1.39 0.11
C LEU A 42 -0.84 -2.63 -0.75
N CYS A 43 -0.55 -2.45 -2.04
CA CYS A 43 -0.44 -3.55 -3.01
C CYS A 43 1.03 -3.68 -3.41
N VAL A 44 1.59 -4.86 -3.21
CA VAL A 44 3.02 -5.11 -3.41
C VAL A 44 3.24 -6.37 -4.22
N CYS A 45 4.13 -6.30 -5.20
CA CYS A 45 4.54 -7.47 -5.97
C CYS A 45 5.61 -8.25 -5.22
N TYR A 46 5.40 -9.55 -5.08
CA TYR A 46 6.36 -10.45 -4.46
C TYR A 46 6.18 -11.86 -5.02
N GLN A 47 7.25 -12.42 -5.54
CA GLN A 47 7.28 -13.78 -6.10
C GLN A 47 6.18 -14.04 -7.12
N GLY A 48 6.00 -13.10 -8.06
CA GLY A 48 5.04 -13.21 -9.14
C GLY A 48 3.58 -12.98 -8.76
N LYS A 49 3.33 -12.52 -7.54
CA LYS A 49 1.99 -12.24 -7.03
C LYS A 49 1.88 -10.80 -6.56
N VAL A 50 0.66 -10.31 -6.47
CA VAL A 50 0.37 -9.03 -5.83
C VAL A 50 -0.24 -9.33 -4.47
N GLU A 51 0.46 -8.93 -3.41
CA GLU A 51 -0.05 -9.04 -2.05
C GLU A 51 -0.77 -7.74 -1.69
N HIS A 52 -1.94 -7.85 -1.04
CA HIS A 52 -2.77 -6.71 -0.66
C HIS A 52 -2.86 -6.63 0.86
N TYR A 53 -2.38 -5.53 1.43
CA TYR A 53 -2.36 -5.32 2.88
C TYR A 53 -3.28 -4.17 3.23
N ARG A 54 -4.25 -4.41 4.12
CA ARG A 54 -5.12 -3.36 4.63
C ARG A 54 -4.33 -2.45 5.57
N VAL A 55 -4.39 -1.15 5.29
CA VAL A 55 -3.81 -0.11 6.16
C VAL A 55 -4.97 0.59 6.84
N LYS A 56 -5.08 0.43 8.14
CA LYS A 56 -6.21 0.96 8.91
C LYS A 56 -5.78 2.09 9.83
N TYR A 57 -6.73 2.93 10.19
CA TYR A 57 -6.55 3.96 11.21
C TYR A 57 -6.88 3.38 12.57
N LYS A 58 -6.02 3.66 13.54
CA LYS A 58 -6.24 3.32 14.94
C LYS A 58 -5.60 4.41 15.79
N ASP A 59 -6.41 5.07 16.62
CA ASP A 59 -5.97 6.19 17.46
C ASP A 59 -5.26 7.28 16.64
N ASN A 60 -5.84 7.64 15.50
CA ASN A 60 -5.34 8.65 14.56
C ASN A 60 -3.99 8.30 13.91
N GLN A 61 -3.59 7.04 13.97
CA GLN A 61 -2.36 6.57 13.33
C GLN A 61 -2.67 5.44 12.35
N LEU A 62 -1.79 5.25 11.38
CA LEU A 62 -1.92 4.19 10.38
C LEU A 62 -1.13 2.96 10.82
N THR A 63 -1.73 1.79 10.65
CA THR A 63 -1.07 0.53 10.96
C THR A 63 -1.54 -0.60 10.05
N ILE A 64 -0.66 -1.57 9.80
CA ILE A 64 -0.99 -2.79 9.08
C ILE A 64 -1.20 -3.94 10.07
N ASP A 65 -0.36 -4.02 11.09
CA ASP A 65 -0.24 -5.19 11.98
C ASP A 65 -0.62 -4.93 13.44
N ASP A 66 -1.09 -3.72 13.78
CA ASP A 66 -1.39 -3.30 15.16
C ASP A 66 -0.17 -3.28 16.08
N GLU A 67 1.04 -3.36 15.52
CA GLU A 67 2.28 -3.31 16.28
C GLU A 67 3.06 -2.03 15.99
N GLU A 68 3.22 -1.69 14.72
CA GLU A 68 3.87 -0.45 14.31
C GLU A 68 2.84 0.56 13.83
N PHE A 69 3.00 1.81 14.22
CA PHE A 69 2.07 2.88 13.92
C PHE A 69 2.80 4.03 13.22
N PHE A 70 2.16 4.62 12.23
CA PHE A 70 2.72 5.66 11.39
C PHE A 70 1.79 6.87 11.36
N GLU A 71 2.35 8.06 11.29
CA GLU A 71 1.57 9.29 11.26
C GLU A 71 0.88 9.52 9.92
N ASN A 72 1.49 9.04 8.83
CA ASN A 72 0.95 9.23 7.48
C ASN A 72 1.41 8.12 6.55
N LEU A 73 0.82 8.08 5.36
CA LEU A 73 1.14 7.05 4.37
C LEU A 73 2.59 7.10 3.91
N SER A 74 3.16 8.30 3.78
CA SER A 74 4.55 8.43 3.34
C SER A 74 5.50 7.78 4.31
N GLN A 75 5.28 7.96 5.61
CA GLN A 75 6.09 7.33 6.64
C GLN A 75 5.98 5.81 6.60
N LEU A 76 4.75 5.30 6.45
CA LEU A 76 4.50 3.86 6.37
C LEU A 76 5.20 3.26 5.16
N VAL A 77 5.09 3.91 4.00
CA VAL A 77 5.69 3.43 2.75
C VAL A 77 7.21 3.38 2.85
N GLU A 78 7.83 4.39 3.45
CA GLU A 78 9.29 4.41 3.61
C GLU A 78 9.79 3.21 4.41
N VAL A 79 9.12 2.87 5.50
CA VAL A 79 9.49 1.72 6.32
C VAL A 79 9.25 0.41 5.57
N GLN A 80 8.12 0.27 4.89
CA GLN A 80 7.79 -0.95 4.15
C GLN A 80 8.74 -1.18 2.98
N LYS A 81 9.23 -0.12 2.33
CA LYS A 81 10.22 -0.27 1.26
C LYS A 81 11.47 -1.00 1.74
N PHE A 82 11.94 -0.69 2.94
CA PHE A 82 13.10 -1.38 3.51
C PHE A 82 12.81 -2.83 3.82
N LEU A 83 11.63 -3.13 4.34
CA LEU A 83 11.25 -4.50 4.69
C LEU A 83 11.06 -5.37 3.46
N LEU A 84 10.63 -4.78 2.35
CA LEU A 84 10.36 -5.52 1.11
C LEU A 84 11.63 -5.82 0.31
N LEU A 85 12.74 -5.20 0.66
CA LEU A 85 14.03 -5.45 0.01
C LEU A 85 14.76 -6.66 0.59
N PHE A 86 14.20 -7.27 1.60
CA PHE A 86 14.75 -8.49 2.21
C PHE A 86 13.89 -9.71 1.85
#